data_a6d9a8086833a5b0bcd11375c8a6f006
#
_entry.id   a6d9a8086833a5b0bcd11375c8a6f006
#
_cell.length_a   1.000
_cell.length_b   1.000
_cell.length_c   1.000
_cell.angle_alpha   90.00
_cell.angle_beta   90.00
_cell.angle_gamma   90.00
#
_symmetry.space_group_name_H-M   'P 1'
#
loop_
_entity.id
_entity.type
_entity.pdbx_description
1 polymer ?
#
loop_
_entity_poly.entity_id
_entity_poly.type
_entity_poly.pdbx_seq_one_letter_code
_entity_poly.pdbx_strand_id
1 'polypeptide(L)'
;LIILIMFFLIFKRFVLGLITLFIVSLITFIGVEILPGDACTSYLEREAFGEALAACIKRLGLDIPAHERYLSWAYNVIQGDFGYSLSGQMQINEVLGPRIKNSLVLASAAIIIGIPLALILGIITALWRDKMPDIIISTIAIFSMTIPEFISSTLLILIVAIWLEWLPGIVIVPTDVTFFELLPNIILPVIAIAMIMTAHMARMVRSSVIQVMASDYIQMAILKGVPYWKMVFKHVLPNALLPAINVVALTIAWLLGGVVVTEVVFNYPGLGRLVIESISNRDLPVVQALGIILASIYVSINFIADLLTLMLNPRLKTLQTRK
;
A
#
# COMPACT_ATOMS: atom_id res chain seq x y z
N LEU A 1 -17.03 11.73 -28.80
CA LEU A 1 -16.97 10.27 -28.63
C LEU A 1 -15.91 9.86 -27.59
N ILE A 2 -14.65 10.36 -27.69
CA ILE A 2 -13.55 9.98 -26.78
C ILE A 2 -13.84 10.43 -25.34
N ILE A 3 -14.31 11.65 -25.12
CA ILE A 3 -14.70 12.15 -23.80
C ILE A 3 -15.80 11.27 -23.19
N LEU A 4 -16.75 10.83 -24.00
CA LEU A 4 -17.82 9.95 -23.56
C LEU A 4 -17.29 8.56 -23.17
N ILE A 5 -16.36 8.02 -23.96
CA ILE A 5 -15.68 6.73 -23.66
C ILE A 5 -14.85 6.86 -22.38
N MET A 6 -14.08 7.94 -22.23
CA MET A 6 -13.31 8.18 -20.99
C MET A 6 -14.22 8.29 -19.77
N PHE A 7 -15.30 9.08 -19.88
CA PHE A 7 -16.28 9.21 -18.80
C PHE A 7 -16.91 7.85 -18.45
N PHE A 8 -17.29 7.06 -19.44
CA PHE A 8 -17.83 5.70 -19.23
C PHE A 8 -16.82 4.78 -18.53
N LEU A 9 -15.54 4.81 -18.92
CA LEU A 9 -14.49 4.01 -18.29
C LEU A 9 -14.26 4.44 -16.83
N ILE A 10 -14.20 5.74 -16.55
CA ILE A 10 -14.06 6.28 -15.21
C ILE A 10 -15.25 5.88 -14.34
N PHE A 11 -16.46 6.07 -14.85
CA PHE A 11 -17.68 5.70 -14.14
C PHE A 11 -17.72 4.19 -13.84
N LYS A 12 -17.41 3.35 -14.85
CA LYS A 12 -17.32 1.90 -14.66
C LYS A 12 -16.33 1.52 -13.55
N ARG A 13 -15.12 2.16 -13.51
CA ARG A 13 -14.12 1.91 -12.48
C ARG A 13 -14.59 2.36 -11.09
N PHE A 14 -15.24 3.51 -11.02
CA PHE A 14 -15.83 4.00 -9.77
C PHE A 14 -16.90 3.04 -9.22
N VAL A 15 -17.83 2.60 -10.07
CA VAL A 15 -18.87 1.63 -9.67
C VAL A 15 -18.26 0.30 -9.22
N LEU A 16 -17.24 -0.21 -9.93
CA LEU A 16 -16.54 -1.42 -9.51
C LEU A 16 -15.85 -1.23 -8.15
N GLY A 17 -15.28 -0.06 -7.90
CA GLY A 17 -14.71 0.28 -6.60
C GLY A 17 -15.75 0.25 -5.47
N LEU A 18 -16.94 0.83 -5.69
CA LEU A 18 -18.03 0.78 -4.72
C LEU A 18 -18.53 -0.64 -4.47
N ILE A 19 -18.66 -1.45 -5.53
CA ILE A 19 -19.03 -2.87 -5.40
C ILE A 19 -17.97 -3.62 -4.57
N THR A 20 -16.70 -3.37 -4.81
CA THR A 20 -15.60 -3.96 -4.04
C THR A 20 -15.71 -3.59 -2.55
N LEU A 21 -15.93 -2.31 -2.23
CA LEU A 21 -16.11 -1.85 -0.85
C LEU A 21 -17.33 -2.49 -0.19
N PHE A 22 -18.44 -2.60 -0.91
CA PHE A 22 -19.63 -3.28 -0.43
C PHE A 22 -19.37 -4.77 -0.12
N ILE A 23 -18.69 -5.47 -1.04
CA ILE A 23 -18.33 -6.88 -0.81
C ILE A 23 -17.39 -7.03 0.39
N VAL A 24 -16.37 -6.17 0.51
CA VAL A 24 -15.45 -6.18 1.66
C VAL A 24 -16.19 -5.89 2.96
N SER A 25 -17.15 -4.94 2.96
CA SER A 25 -17.95 -4.64 4.15
C SER A 25 -18.77 -5.86 4.61
N LEU A 26 -19.38 -6.56 3.67
CA LEU A 26 -20.10 -7.81 3.95
C LEU A 26 -19.17 -8.91 4.50
N ILE A 27 -18.04 -9.12 3.84
CA ILE A 27 -17.08 -10.17 4.25
C ILE A 27 -16.54 -9.86 5.66
N THR A 28 -16.18 -8.61 5.93
CA THR A 28 -15.66 -8.20 7.25
C THR A 28 -16.71 -8.36 8.33
N PHE A 29 -17.94 -7.94 8.06
CA PHE A 29 -19.04 -8.07 9.00
C PHE A 29 -19.39 -9.54 9.27
N ILE A 30 -19.60 -10.33 8.21
CA ILE A 30 -19.91 -11.76 8.31
C ILE A 30 -18.75 -12.52 8.98
N GLY A 31 -17.50 -12.15 8.64
CA GLY A 31 -16.31 -12.77 9.26
C GLY A 31 -16.28 -12.61 10.76
N VAL A 32 -16.66 -11.44 11.27
CA VAL A 32 -16.76 -11.19 12.72
C VAL A 32 -17.97 -11.92 13.33
N GLU A 33 -19.08 -12.01 12.60
CA GLU A 33 -20.31 -12.67 13.07
C GLU A 33 -20.18 -14.19 13.19
N ILE A 34 -19.38 -14.82 12.31
CA ILE A 34 -19.20 -16.30 12.30
C ILE A 34 -18.17 -16.76 13.35
N LEU A 35 -17.39 -15.85 13.93
CA LEU A 35 -16.40 -16.24 14.94
C LEU A 35 -17.09 -16.93 16.12
N PRO A 36 -16.54 -18.05 16.61
CA PRO A 36 -17.11 -18.79 17.73
C PRO A 36 -17.09 -17.92 19.00
N GLY A 37 -18.26 -17.71 19.57
CA GLY A 37 -18.52 -16.73 20.63
C GLY A 37 -18.88 -15.37 20.04
N ASP A 38 -19.61 -14.55 20.80
CA ASP A 38 -19.84 -13.15 20.41
C ASP A 38 -18.60 -12.27 20.70
N ALA A 39 -18.60 -11.05 20.18
CA ALA A 39 -17.51 -10.11 20.39
C ALA A 39 -17.24 -9.84 21.89
N CYS A 40 -18.29 -9.86 22.71
CA CYS A 40 -18.20 -9.62 24.13
C CYS A 40 -17.61 -10.81 24.89
N THR A 41 -18.06 -12.03 24.59
CA THR A 41 -17.49 -13.25 25.22
C THR A 41 -16.03 -13.45 24.82
N SER A 42 -15.68 -13.15 23.58
CA SER A 42 -14.30 -13.23 23.09
C SER A 42 -13.39 -12.19 23.74
N TYR A 43 -13.89 -10.97 23.99
CA TYR A 43 -13.13 -9.87 24.61
C TYR A 43 -13.01 -10.05 26.12
N LEU A 44 -14.13 -10.35 26.82
CA LEU A 44 -14.17 -10.44 28.28
C LEU A 44 -13.54 -11.75 28.82
N GLU A 45 -13.42 -12.77 27.98
CA GLU A 45 -12.84 -14.09 28.34
C GLU A 45 -13.41 -14.65 29.67
N ARG A 46 -12.60 -14.61 30.75
CA ARG A 46 -12.98 -15.12 32.06
C ARG A 46 -14.00 -14.24 32.81
N GLU A 47 -14.17 -12.98 32.39
CA GLU A 47 -15.15 -12.04 32.97
C GLU A 47 -16.45 -11.96 32.18
N ALA A 48 -16.66 -12.87 31.20
CA ALA A 48 -17.82 -12.90 30.32
C ALA A 48 -19.06 -13.46 31.01
N PHE A 49 -19.44 -12.88 32.16
CA PHE A 49 -20.66 -13.25 32.89
C PHE A 49 -21.24 -12.04 33.65
N GLY A 50 -22.50 -12.17 34.06
CA GLY A 50 -23.20 -11.16 34.87
C GLY A 50 -23.38 -9.80 34.16
N GLU A 51 -23.26 -8.73 34.92
CA GLU A 51 -23.52 -7.37 34.45
C GLU A 51 -22.54 -6.88 33.38
N ALA A 52 -21.27 -7.34 33.44
CA ALA A 52 -20.26 -6.95 32.46
C ALA A 52 -20.59 -7.45 31.06
N LEU A 53 -21.01 -8.71 30.94
CA LEU A 53 -21.43 -9.31 29.67
C LEU A 53 -22.71 -8.62 29.16
N ALA A 54 -23.71 -8.42 30.02
CA ALA A 54 -24.96 -7.77 29.63
C ALA A 54 -24.74 -6.33 29.14
N ALA A 55 -23.86 -5.57 29.80
CA ALA A 55 -23.50 -4.22 29.41
C ALA A 55 -22.78 -4.19 28.05
N CYS A 56 -21.86 -5.14 27.82
CA CYS A 56 -21.16 -5.27 26.55
C CYS A 56 -22.12 -5.63 25.40
N ILE A 57 -22.99 -6.63 25.57
CA ILE A 57 -24.00 -7.05 24.59
C ILE A 57 -24.89 -5.87 24.20
N LYS A 58 -25.39 -5.13 25.19
CA LYS A 58 -26.24 -3.95 24.95
C LYS A 58 -25.48 -2.83 24.24
N ARG A 59 -24.21 -2.61 24.60
CA ARG A 59 -23.36 -1.58 23.97
C ARG A 59 -23.09 -1.86 22.50
N LEU A 60 -22.86 -3.13 22.14
CA LEU A 60 -22.62 -3.55 20.76
C LEU A 60 -23.90 -3.89 19.99
N GLY A 61 -25.07 -3.85 20.66
CA GLY A 61 -26.35 -4.20 20.04
C GLY A 61 -26.42 -5.65 19.58
N LEU A 62 -25.71 -6.57 20.26
CA LEU A 62 -25.70 -8.00 19.88
C LEU A 62 -27.04 -8.70 20.12
N ASP A 63 -27.97 -8.06 20.81
CA ASP A 63 -29.37 -8.43 20.98
C ASP A 63 -30.24 -8.13 19.74
N ILE A 64 -29.72 -7.34 18.79
CA ILE A 64 -30.41 -6.97 17.56
C ILE A 64 -30.03 -7.98 16.45
N PRO A 65 -30.97 -8.32 15.52
CA PRO A 65 -30.68 -9.21 14.41
C PRO A 65 -29.49 -8.73 13.55
N ALA A 66 -28.64 -9.66 13.09
CA ALA A 66 -27.40 -9.36 12.39
C ALA A 66 -27.59 -8.45 11.16
N HIS A 67 -28.66 -8.62 10.40
CA HIS A 67 -28.95 -7.78 9.23
C HIS A 67 -29.27 -6.32 9.58
N GLU A 68 -29.93 -6.08 10.69
CA GLU A 68 -30.20 -4.71 11.17
C GLU A 68 -28.92 -4.07 11.71
N ARG A 69 -28.09 -4.83 12.40
CA ARG A 69 -26.76 -4.37 12.86
C ARG A 69 -25.87 -3.99 11.70
N TYR A 70 -25.85 -4.83 10.64
CA TYR A 70 -25.08 -4.52 9.44
C TYR A 70 -25.52 -3.21 8.79
N LEU A 71 -26.83 -3.01 8.61
CA LEU A 71 -27.33 -1.78 8.00
C LEU A 71 -27.04 -0.54 8.84
N SER A 72 -27.21 -0.63 10.16
CA SER A 72 -26.87 0.46 11.09
C SER A 72 -25.37 0.75 11.07
N TRP A 73 -24.53 -0.28 11.14
CA TRP A 73 -23.08 -0.14 11.08
C TRP A 73 -22.62 0.46 9.73
N ALA A 74 -23.12 -0.04 8.62
CA ALA A 74 -22.77 0.46 7.29
C ALA A 74 -23.19 1.93 7.11
N TYR A 75 -24.37 2.30 7.63
CA TYR A 75 -24.84 3.70 7.62
C TYR A 75 -23.93 4.62 8.43
N ASN A 76 -23.53 4.21 9.63
CA ASN A 76 -22.60 4.97 10.48
C ASN A 76 -21.22 5.11 9.82
N VAL A 77 -20.68 4.04 9.23
CA VAL A 77 -19.42 4.06 8.49
C VAL A 77 -19.44 5.05 7.33
N ILE A 78 -20.57 5.15 6.58
CA ILE A 78 -20.72 6.14 5.51
C ILE A 78 -20.70 7.57 6.06
N GLN A 79 -21.15 7.78 7.29
CA GLN A 79 -21.08 9.08 7.97
C GLN A 79 -19.72 9.36 8.63
N GLY A 80 -18.80 8.39 8.56
CA GLY A 80 -17.48 8.49 9.17
C GLY A 80 -17.45 8.15 10.66
N ASP A 81 -18.50 7.54 11.19
CA ASP A 81 -18.54 7.03 12.55
C ASP A 81 -18.24 5.53 12.54
N PHE A 82 -17.08 5.16 13.07
CA PHE A 82 -16.63 3.75 13.17
C PHE A 82 -16.99 3.11 14.52
N GLY A 83 -17.64 3.85 15.43
CA GLY A 83 -18.05 3.35 16.73
C GLY A 83 -16.95 3.42 17.80
N TYR A 84 -17.00 2.51 18.76
CA TYR A 84 -16.12 2.48 19.93
C TYR A 84 -15.28 1.20 19.96
N SER A 85 -14.02 1.36 20.36
CA SER A 85 -13.10 0.27 20.70
C SER A 85 -13.56 -0.44 21.97
N LEU A 86 -13.48 -1.75 22.00
CA LEU A 86 -13.71 -2.55 23.20
C LEU A 86 -12.56 -2.43 24.19
N SER A 87 -11.32 -2.55 23.70
CA SER A 87 -10.12 -2.57 24.52
C SER A 87 -9.80 -1.19 25.11
N GLY A 88 -9.92 -0.12 24.31
CA GLY A 88 -9.55 1.24 24.68
C GLY A 88 -10.69 2.07 25.26
N GLN A 89 -11.93 1.64 25.13
CA GLN A 89 -13.14 2.39 25.51
C GLN A 89 -13.21 3.81 24.93
N MET A 90 -12.51 4.06 23.81
CA MET A 90 -12.43 5.36 23.12
C MET A 90 -13.09 5.25 21.73
N GLN A 91 -13.39 6.40 21.14
CA GLN A 91 -13.88 6.42 19.76
C GLN A 91 -12.82 5.90 18.81
N ILE A 92 -13.21 5.00 17.92
CA ILE A 92 -12.29 4.41 16.92
C ILE A 92 -11.68 5.51 16.06
N ASN A 93 -12.44 6.56 15.73
CA ASN A 93 -11.95 7.71 14.93
C ASN A 93 -10.75 8.41 15.56
N GLU A 94 -10.69 8.52 16.88
CA GLU A 94 -9.57 9.16 17.60
C GLU A 94 -8.29 8.32 17.51
N VAL A 95 -8.45 7.01 17.50
CA VAL A 95 -7.32 6.07 17.35
C VAL A 95 -6.84 6.01 15.90
N LEU A 96 -7.75 6.05 14.93
CA LEU A 96 -7.44 5.90 13.51
C LEU A 96 -6.71 7.10 12.91
N GLY A 97 -7.09 8.32 13.27
CA GLY A 97 -6.54 9.53 12.67
C GLY A 97 -5.00 9.59 12.71
N PRO A 98 -4.38 9.52 13.89
CA PRO A 98 -2.93 9.49 14.01
C PRO A 98 -2.27 8.31 13.29
N ARG A 99 -2.87 7.12 13.35
CA ARG A 99 -2.35 5.90 12.71
C ARG A 99 -2.35 6.00 11.19
N ILE A 100 -3.41 6.55 10.59
CA ILE A 100 -3.49 6.83 9.14
C ILE A 100 -2.38 7.79 8.73
N LYS A 101 -2.25 8.91 9.44
CA LYS A 101 -1.20 9.91 9.20
C LYS A 101 0.19 9.26 9.21
N ASN A 102 0.49 8.46 10.24
CA ASN A 102 1.79 7.82 10.38
C ASN A 102 2.07 6.83 9.25
N SER A 103 1.13 5.93 8.91
CA SER A 103 1.31 5.01 7.77
C SER A 103 1.50 5.75 6.45
N LEU A 104 0.78 6.87 6.24
CA LEU A 104 0.95 7.71 5.04
C LEU A 104 2.33 8.39 5.01
N VAL A 105 2.86 8.85 6.14
CA VAL A 105 4.21 9.40 6.24
C VAL A 105 5.25 8.35 5.87
N LEU A 106 5.15 7.16 6.44
CA LEU A 106 6.08 6.06 6.17
C LEU A 106 6.03 5.64 4.68
N ALA A 107 4.82 5.42 4.15
CA ALA A 107 4.62 5.05 2.76
C ALA A 107 5.12 6.13 1.78
N SER A 108 4.81 7.41 2.04
CA SER A 108 5.25 8.51 1.18
C SER A 108 6.78 8.68 1.20
N ALA A 109 7.42 8.54 2.35
CA ALA A 109 8.88 8.57 2.45
C ALA A 109 9.52 7.43 1.64
N ALA A 110 8.98 6.21 1.75
CA ALA A 110 9.45 5.06 0.98
C ALA A 110 9.26 5.26 -0.54
N ILE A 111 8.13 5.84 -0.96
CA ILE A 111 7.83 6.16 -2.36
C ILE A 111 8.80 7.21 -2.92
N ILE A 112 9.03 8.30 -2.18
CA ILE A 112 9.92 9.40 -2.60
C ILE A 112 11.35 8.93 -2.80
N ILE A 113 11.82 7.97 -2.02
CA ILE A 113 13.16 7.41 -2.13
C ILE A 113 13.19 6.25 -3.14
N GLY A 114 12.28 5.31 -3.01
CA GLY A 114 12.32 4.04 -3.74
C GLY A 114 11.98 4.17 -5.22
N ILE A 115 11.03 5.03 -5.61
CA ILE A 115 10.67 5.19 -7.03
C ILE A 115 11.83 5.77 -7.85
N PRO A 116 12.45 6.91 -7.48
CA PRO A 116 13.58 7.43 -8.22
C PRO A 116 14.75 6.43 -8.27
N LEU A 117 15.06 5.78 -7.16
CA LEU A 117 16.12 4.78 -7.10
C LEU A 117 15.83 3.60 -8.03
N ALA A 118 14.60 3.10 -8.05
CA ALA A 118 14.18 2.02 -8.93
C ALA A 118 14.28 2.40 -10.42
N LEU A 119 13.87 3.62 -10.78
CA LEU A 119 13.99 4.13 -12.14
C LEU A 119 15.46 4.21 -12.56
N ILE A 120 16.31 4.80 -11.72
CA ILE A 120 17.75 4.93 -12.00
C ILE A 120 18.38 3.55 -12.16
N LEU A 121 18.19 2.64 -11.21
CA LEU A 121 18.78 1.31 -11.25
C LEU A 121 18.25 0.46 -12.42
N GLY A 122 16.92 0.55 -12.69
CA GLY A 122 16.31 -0.16 -13.82
C GLY A 122 16.81 0.33 -15.19
N ILE A 123 17.02 1.65 -15.35
CA ILE A 123 17.61 2.23 -16.56
C ILE A 123 19.07 1.82 -16.70
N ILE A 124 19.85 1.93 -15.62
CA ILE A 124 21.26 1.53 -15.63
C ILE A 124 21.40 0.07 -16.06
N THR A 125 20.67 -0.84 -15.43
CA THR A 125 20.73 -2.28 -15.75
C THR A 125 20.29 -2.57 -17.18
N ALA A 126 19.34 -1.83 -17.73
CA ALA A 126 18.91 -2.00 -19.12
C ALA A 126 19.95 -1.51 -20.13
N LEU A 127 20.56 -0.32 -19.89
CA LEU A 127 21.55 0.27 -20.79
C LEU A 127 22.88 -0.49 -20.78
N TRP A 128 23.26 -1.07 -19.65
CA TRP A 128 24.45 -1.92 -19.52
C TRP A 128 24.10 -3.40 -19.46
N ARG A 129 23.08 -3.82 -20.21
CA ARG A 129 22.61 -5.19 -20.27
C ARG A 129 23.76 -6.19 -20.47
N ASP A 130 23.74 -7.28 -19.70
CA ASP A 130 24.72 -8.38 -19.70
C ASP A 130 26.15 -7.95 -19.32
N LYS A 131 26.34 -6.73 -18.76
CA LYS A 131 27.60 -6.22 -18.22
C LYS A 131 27.60 -6.21 -16.69
N MET A 132 28.78 -5.97 -16.09
CA MET A 132 28.94 -6.00 -14.62
C MET A 132 27.90 -5.18 -13.84
N PRO A 133 27.54 -3.92 -14.21
CA PRO A 133 26.51 -3.18 -13.49
C PRO A 133 25.14 -3.89 -13.49
N ASP A 134 24.73 -4.46 -14.62
CA ASP A 134 23.50 -5.22 -14.73
C ASP A 134 23.53 -6.48 -13.85
N ILE A 135 24.60 -7.27 -13.93
CA ILE A 135 24.75 -8.51 -13.18
C ILE A 135 24.69 -8.22 -11.67
N ILE A 136 25.45 -7.24 -11.19
CA ILE A 136 25.53 -6.93 -9.75
C ILE A 136 24.17 -6.43 -9.24
N ILE A 137 23.59 -5.41 -9.88
CA ILE A 137 22.33 -4.80 -9.43
C ILE A 137 21.18 -5.81 -9.53
N SER A 138 21.11 -6.59 -10.62
CA SER A 138 20.08 -7.61 -10.79
C SER A 138 20.21 -8.74 -9.76
N THR A 139 21.41 -9.14 -9.42
CA THR A 139 21.66 -10.14 -8.37
C THR A 139 21.20 -9.62 -7.01
N ILE A 140 21.60 -8.41 -6.64
CA ILE A 140 21.15 -7.78 -5.39
C ILE A 140 19.61 -7.66 -5.36
N ALA A 141 18.99 -7.24 -6.47
CA ALA A 141 17.55 -7.15 -6.57
C ALA A 141 16.85 -8.51 -6.37
N ILE A 142 17.38 -9.58 -6.97
CA ILE A 142 16.84 -10.93 -6.80
C ILE A 142 16.93 -11.36 -5.33
N PHE A 143 18.08 -11.17 -4.69
CA PHE A 143 18.24 -11.47 -3.25
C PHE A 143 17.24 -10.70 -2.40
N SER A 144 17.10 -9.38 -2.62
CA SER A 144 16.17 -8.53 -1.88
C SER A 144 14.71 -8.95 -2.04
N MET A 145 14.33 -9.53 -3.19
CA MET A 145 12.97 -10.02 -3.44
C MET A 145 12.71 -11.42 -2.88
N THR A 146 13.76 -12.23 -2.77
CA THR A 146 13.64 -13.63 -2.33
C THR A 146 13.54 -13.74 -0.81
N ILE A 147 14.20 -12.82 -0.10
CA ILE A 147 14.19 -12.78 1.36
C ILE A 147 12.84 -12.21 1.84
N PRO A 148 12.10 -12.92 2.70
CA PRO A 148 10.87 -12.39 3.28
C PRO A 148 11.10 -11.05 3.99
N GLU A 149 10.14 -10.13 3.86
CA GLU A 149 10.24 -8.76 4.38
C GLU A 149 10.60 -8.67 5.86
N PHE A 150 10.00 -9.54 6.69
CA PHE A 150 10.29 -9.55 8.13
C PHE A 150 11.75 -9.95 8.43
N ILE A 151 12.33 -10.86 7.65
CA ILE A 151 13.74 -11.25 7.79
C ILE A 151 14.65 -10.11 7.38
N SER A 152 14.39 -9.47 6.24
CA SER A 152 15.17 -8.29 5.79
C SER A 152 15.14 -7.17 6.81
N SER A 153 13.95 -6.88 7.35
CA SER A 153 13.76 -5.87 8.40
C SER A 153 14.50 -6.21 9.68
N THR A 154 14.42 -7.47 10.14
CA THR A 154 15.14 -7.94 11.33
C THR A 154 16.65 -7.91 11.13
N LEU A 155 17.16 -8.30 9.96
CA LEU A 155 18.57 -8.20 9.63
C LEU A 155 19.08 -6.74 9.60
N LEU A 156 18.27 -5.82 9.09
CA LEU A 156 18.58 -4.39 9.13
C LEU A 156 18.68 -3.88 10.58
N ILE A 157 17.77 -4.27 11.46
CA ILE A 157 17.84 -3.95 12.89
C ILE A 157 19.13 -4.52 13.50
N LEU A 158 19.41 -5.80 13.26
CA LEU A 158 20.60 -6.47 13.80
C LEU A 158 21.90 -5.77 13.36
N ILE A 159 22.02 -5.51 12.07
CA ILE A 159 23.25 -4.96 11.50
C ILE A 159 23.39 -3.47 11.83
N VAL A 160 22.34 -2.67 11.53
CA VAL A 160 22.46 -1.21 11.54
C VAL A 160 22.21 -0.63 12.94
N ALA A 161 21.27 -1.21 13.70
CA ALA A 161 20.92 -0.69 15.02
C ALA A 161 21.71 -1.35 16.16
N ILE A 162 21.99 -2.67 16.08
CA ILE A 162 22.66 -3.37 17.19
C ILE A 162 24.17 -3.44 16.97
N TRP A 163 24.66 -3.85 15.77
CA TRP A 163 26.10 -4.00 15.57
C TRP A 163 26.82 -2.69 15.24
N LEU A 164 26.20 -1.84 14.41
CA LEU A 164 26.79 -0.58 13.98
C LEU A 164 26.36 0.60 14.86
N GLU A 165 25.26 0.48 15.58
CA GLU A 165 24.67 1.54 16.43
C GLU A 165 24.44 2.88 15.70
N TRP A 166 24.15 2.82 14.37
CA TRP A 166 24.00 4.02 13.56
C TRP A 166 22.60 4.63 13.63
N LEU A 167 21.57 3.80 13.73
CA LEU A 167 20.17 4.21 13.69
C LEU A 167 19.35 3.45 14.75
N PRO A 168 18.25 4.02 15.26
CA PRO A 168 17.39 3.31 16.19
C PRO A 168 16.68 2.14 15.48
N GLY A 169 16.69 0.97 16.13
CA GLY A 169 16.07 -0.26 15.59
C GLY A 169 14.58 -0.36 15.85
N ILE A 170 14.06 0.40 16.82
CA ILE A 170 12.65 0.38 17.24
C ILE A 170 12.18 1.82 17.36
N VAL A 171 10.96 2.07 16.83
CA VAL A 171 10.33 3.39 16.94
C VAL A 171 9.62 3.51 18.30
N ILE A 172 10.15 4.38 19.16
CA ILE A 172 9.60 4.67 20.49
C ILE A 172 9.15 6.13 20.50
N VAL A 173 7.99 6.38 19.88
CA VAL A 173 7.38 7.70 19.84
C VAL A 173 5.88 7.58 20.15
N PRO A 174 5.25 8.60 20.74
CA PRO A 174 3.80 8.68 20.85
C PRO A 174 3.14 8.57 19.47
N THR A 175 1.88 8.15 19.45
CA THR A 175 1.11 8.02 18.18
C THR A 175 0.84 9.36 17.51
N ASP A 176 0.71 10.43 18.30
CA ASP A 176 0.46 11.78 17.81
C ASP A 176 1.72 12.66 17.92
N VAL A 177 2.68 12.38 17.03
CA VAL A 177 3.95 13.13 16.94
C VAL A 177 3.99 14.03 15.72
N THR A 178 4.84 15.04 15.77
CA THR A 178 5.13 15.89 14.62
C THR A 178 5.99 15.12 13.61
N PHE A 179 5.92 15.53 12.33
CA PHE A 179 6.72 14.94 11.26
C PHE A 179 8.23 14.98 11.56
N PHE A 180 8.71 16.08 12.11
CA PHE A 180 10.15 16.25 12.39
C PHE A 180 10.67 15.36 13.52
N GLU A 181 9.85 15.06 14.51
CA GLU A 181 10.20 14.11 15.59
C GLU A 181 10.18 12.66 15.11
N LEU A 182 9.28 12.38 14.14
CA LEU A 182 9.17 11.05 13.55
C LEU A 182 10.34 10.75 12.61
N LEU A 183 10.84 11.75 11.88
CA LEU A 183 11.81 11.59 10.79
C LEU A 183 13.05 10.77 11.15
N PRO A 184 13.77 11.02 12.28
CA PRO A 184 14.94 10.22 12.65
C PRO A 184 14.60 8.74 12.90
N ASN A 185 13.40 8.47 13.37
CA ASN A 185 12.95 7.14 13.75
C ASN A 185 12.45 6.30 12.58
N ILE A 186 12.09 6.93 11.43
CA ILE A 186 11.56 6.23 10.27
C ILE A 186 12.61 5.83 9.24
N ILE A 187 13.86 6.25 9.40
CA ILE A 187 14.91 6.01 8.39
C ILE A 187 15.06 4.52 8.13
N LEU A 188 15.19 3.71 9.16
CA LEU A 188 15.40 2.27 9.03
C LEU A 188 14.16 1.52 8.45
N PRO A 189 12.94 1.77 8.94
CA PRO A 189 11.71 1.31 8.31
C PRO A 189 11.58 1.70 6.83
N VAL A 190 11.90 2.96 6.50
CA VAL A 190 11.87 3.44 5.09
C VAL A 190 12.86 2.70 4.22
N ILE A 191 14.09 2.46 4.70
CA ILE A 191 15.11 1.68 3.98
C ILE A 191 14.60 0.26 3.71
N ALA A 192 14.00 -0.39 4.71
CA ALA A 192 13.46 -1.75 4.57
C ALA A 192 12.42 -1.84 3.46
N ILE A 193 11.42 -0.95 3.47
CA ILE A 193 10.36 -0.90 2.46
C ILE A 193 10.92 -0.51 1.10
N ALA A 194 11.75 0.55 1.04
CA ALA A 194 12.31 1.06 -0.19
C ALA A 194 13.20 0.02 -0.90
N MET A 195 13.94 -0.79 -0.16
CA MET A 195 14.79 -1.84 -0.71
C MET A 195 13.99 -2.86 -1.51
N ILE A 196 12.92 -3.41 -0.95
CA ILE A 196 12.06 -4.41 -1.61
C ILE A 196 11.33 -3.78 -2.78
N MET A 197 10.73 -2.61 -2.58
CA MET A 197 10.01 -1.88 -3.63
C MET A 197 10.93 -1.55 -4.80
N THR A 198 12.13 -1.05 -4.53
CA THR A 198 13.14 -0.71 -5.54
C THR A 198 13.53 -1.94 -6.35
N ALA A 199 13.74 -3.09 -5.70
CA ALA A 199 14.12 -4.32 -6.37
C ALA A 199 13.05 -4.78 -7.38
N HIS A 200 11.78 -4.78 -6.98
CA HIS A 200 10.66 -5.13 -7.85
C HIS A 200 10.52 -4.16 -9.04
N MET A 201 10.51 -2.86 -8.77
CA MET A 201 10.33 -1.85 -9.80
C MET A 201 11.52 -1.78 -10.76
N ALA A 202 12.75 -1.85 -10.28
CA ALA A 202 13.93 -1.79 -11.12
C ALA A 202 13.94 -2.91 -12.18
N ARG A 203 13.56 -4.13 -11.82
CA ARG A 203 13.40 -5.25 -12.77
C ARG A 203 12.36 -4.98 -13.84
N MET A 204 11.21 -4.40 -13.46
CA MET A 204 10.16 -4.10 -14.43
C MET A 204 10.57 -2.95 -15.37
N VAL A 205 11.19 -1.90 -14.83
CA VAL A 205 11.76 -0.81 -15.62
C VAL A 205 12.84 -1.33 -16.58
N ARG A 206 13.75 -2.18 -16.11
CA ARG A 206 14.75 -2.85 -16.94
C ARG A 206 14.10 -3.58 -18.11
N SER A 207 13.12 -4.42 -17.84
CA SER A 207 12.41 -5.18 -18.87
C SER A 207 11.74 -4.27 -19.90
N SER A 208 11.06 -3.21 -19.44
CA SER A 208 10.40 -2.24 -20.30
C SER A 208 11.38 -1.49 -21.19
N VAL A 209 12.50 -1.02 -20.65
CA VAL A 209 13.54 -0.33 -21.43
C VAL A 209 14.13 -1.26 -22.48
N ILE A 210 14.44 -2.50 -22.14
CA ILE A 210 14.97 -3.50 -23.10
C ILE A 210 13.97 -3.77 -24.25
N GLN A 211 12.69 -3.94 -23.92
CA GLN A 211 11.65 -4.14 -24.95
C GLN A 211 11.53 -2.97 -25.91
N VAL A 212 11.59 -1.74 -25.39
CA VAL A 212 11.52 -0.54 -26.22
C VAL A 212 12.78 -0.42 -27.09
N MET A 213 13.95 -0.68 -26.54
CA MET A 213 15.21 -0.66 -27.31
C MET A 213 15.24 -1.68 -28.45
N ALA A 214 14.55 -2.80 -28.33
CA ALA A 214 14.43 -3.82 -29.37
C ALA A 214 13.34 -3.52 -30.42
N SER A 215 12.57 -2.43 -30.28
CA SER A 215 11.46 -2.09 -31.18
C SER A 215 11.94 -1.55 -32.54
N ASP A 216 11.15 -1.82 -33.60
CA ASP A 216 11.46 -1.44 -34.98
C ASP A 216 11.73 0.06 -35.15
N TYR A 217 10.95 0.92 -34.45
CA TYR A 217 11.15 2.37 -34.57
C TYR A 217 12.48 2.86 -33.96
N ILE A 218 13.03 2.17 -32.96
CA ILE A 218 14.35 2.44 -32.43
C ILE A 218 15.43 1.93 -33.42
N GLN A 219 15.24 0.77 -34.02
CA GLN A 219 16.13 0.28 -35.08
C GLN A 219 16.19 1.27 -36.26
N MET A 220 15.03 1.81 -36.66
CA MET A 220 15.00 2.86 -37.69
C MET A 220 15.69 4.15 -37.27
N ALA A 221 15.63 4.53 -35.99
CA ALA A 221 16.36 5.69 -35.48
C ALA A 221 17.88 5.48 -35.53
N ILE A 222 18.36 4.26 -35.23
CA ILE A 222 19.77 3.87 -35.34
C ILE A 222 20.21 3.96 -36.80
N LEU A 223 19.46 3.38 -37.75
CA LEU A 223 19.75 3.42 -39.17
C LEU A 223 19.79 4.84 -39.75
N LYS A 224 19.03 5.77 -39.18
CA LYS A 224 19.05 7.20 -39.52
C LYS A 224 20.21 7.95 -38.87
N GLY A 225 21.10 7.28 -38.14
CA GLY A 225 22.27 7.90 -37.51
C GLY A 225 21.97 8.78 -36.31
N VAL A 226 20.82 8.60 -35.61
CA VAL A 226 20.52 9.34 -34.40
C VAL A 226 21.56 9.02 -33.32
N PRO A 227 22.21 10.04 -32.69
CA PRO A 227 23.19 9.81 -31.64
C PRO A 227 22.59 9.00 -30.48
N TYR A 228 23.34 8.05 -29.92
CA TYR A 228 22.89 7.08 -28.91
C TYR A 228 22.16 7.74 -27.73
N TRP A 229 22.76 8.72 -27.08
CA TRP A 229 22.14 9.39 -25.93
C TRP A 229 20.86 10.17 -26.29
N LYS A 230 20.82 10.77 -27.48
CA LYS A 230 19.61 11.44 -28.00
C LYS A 230 18.51 10.42 -28.23
N MET A 231 18.85 9.26 -28.75
CA MET A 231 17.93 8.14 -28.94
C MET A 231 17.39 7.65 -27.58
N VAL A 232 18.27 7.42 -26.59
CA VAL A 232 17.88 6.99 -25.25
C VAL A 232 16.92 7.98 -24.59
N PHE A 233 17.33 9.24 -24.42
CA PHE A 233 16.55 10.22 -23.67
C PHE A 233 15.30 10.71 -24.39
N LYS A 234 15.30 10.81 -25.72
CA LYS A 234 14.19 11.37 -26.50
C LYS A 234 13.22 10.32 -27.05
N HIS A 235 13.68 9.09 -27.26
CA HIS A 235 12.87 8.05 -27.89
C HIS A 235 12.64 6.83 -27.04
N VAL A 236 13.66 6.33 -26.31
CA VAL A 236 13.53 5.12 -25.49
C VAL A 236 12.83 5.40 -24.18
N LEU A 237 13.39 6.27 -23.33
CA LEU A 237 12.90 6.49 -21.97
C LEU A 237 11.44 6.98 -21.92
N PRO A 238 11.00 7.97 -22.73
CA PRO A 238 9.61 8.42 -22.67
C PRO A 238 8.61 7.31 -23.00
N ASN A 239 8.96 6.37 -23.88
CA ASN A 239 8.12 5.25 -24.23
C ASN A 239 8.23 4.06 -23.24
N ALA A 240 9.41 3.82 -22.69
CA ALA A 240 9.65 2.77 -21.71
C ALA A 240 9.04 3.09 -20.34
N LEU A 241 8.93 4.37 -19.98
CA LEU A 241 8.34 4.80 -18.72
C LEU A 241 6.81 4.76 -18.70
N LEU A 242 6.14 4.70 -19.87
CA LEU A 242 4.68 4.57 -19.91
C LEU A 242 4.17 3.28 -19.21
N PRO A 243 4.73 2.08 -19.48
CA PRO A 243 4.40 0.89 -18.68
C PRO A 243 4.84 1.01 -17.21
N ALA A 244 5.95 1.72 -16.93
CA ALA A 244 6.44 1.90 -15.56
C ALA A 244 5.43 2.66 -14.67
N ILE A 245 4.61 3.55 -15.23
CA ILE A 245 3.55 4.25 -14.47
C ILE A 245 2.54 3.27 -13.89
N ASN A 246 2.13 2.26 -14.66
CA ASN A 246 1.24 1.20 -14.16
C ASN A 246 1.90 0.39 -13.05
N VAL A 247 3.21 0.14 -13.17
CA VAL A 247 3.99 -0.58 -12.16
C VAL A 247 4.09 0.25 -10.88
N VAL A 248 4.38 1.54 -10.98
CA VAL A 248 4.38 2.47 -9.84
C VAL A 248 3.03 2.41 -9.11
N ALA A 249 1.94 2.50 -9.85
CA ALA A 249 0.59 2.46 -9.30
C ALA A 249 0.29 1.14 -8.56
N LEU A 250 0.62 0.00 -9.17
CA LEU A 250 0.48 -1.31 -8.53
C LEU A 250 1.38 -1.46 -7.31
N THR A 251 2.61 -0.91 -7.37
CA THR A 251 3.55 -0.94 -6.25
C THR A 251 3.04 -0.09 -5.08
N ILE A 252 2.46 1.09 -5.33
CA ILE A 252 1.84 1.91 -4.29
C ILE A 252 0.66 1.16 -3.64
N ALA A 253 -0.17 0.50 -4.44
CA ALA A 253 -1.28 -0.30 -3.91
C ALA A 253 -0.78 -1.49 -3.07
N TRP A 254 0.29 -2.18 -3.52
CA TRP A 254 0.91 -3.27 -2.78
C TRP A 254 1.58 -2.80 -1.49
N LEU A 255 2.18 -1.62 -1.49
CA LEU A 255 2.83 -1.02 -0.31
C LEU A 255 1.92 -0.97 0.91
N LEU A 256 0.63 -0.73 0.71
CA LEU A 256 -0.34 -0.70 1.81
C LEU A 256 -0.48 -2.05 2.54
N GLY A 257 -0.27 -3.17 1.84
CA GLY A 257 -0.21 -4.50 2.45
C GLY A 257 1.14 -4.81 3.09
N GLY A 258 2.25 -4.40 2.44
CA GLY A 258 3.62 -4.65 2.89
C GLY A 258 4.04 -3.80 4.09
N VAL A 259 3.54 -2.57 4.19
CA VAL A 259 3.81 -1.68 5.33
C VAL A 259 3.42 -2.32 6.67
N VAL A 260 2.42 -3.21 6.71
CA VAL A 260 1.98 -3.90 7.94
C VAL A 260 3.15 -4.63 8.62
N VAL A 261 3.91 -5.41 7.85
CA VAL A 261 5.03 -6.21 8.40
C VAL A 261 6.11 -5.29 8.96
N THR A 262 6.50 -4.28 8.19
CA THR A 262 7.50 -3.31 8.61
C THR A 262 7.05 -2.53 9.86
N GLU A 263 5.79 -2.08 9.92
CA GLU A 263 5.24 -1.38 11.09
C GLU A 263 5.30 -2.23 12.37
N VAL A 264 5.02 -3.54 12.25
CA VAL A 264 5.09 -4.47 13.37
C VAL A 264 6.54 -4.69 13.80
N VAL A 265 7.45 -4.99 12.86
CA VAL A 265 8.85 -5.31 13.17
C VAL A 265 9.57 -4.12 13.80
N PHE A 266 9.36 -2.91 13.30
CA PHE A 266 9.97 -1.69 13.82
C PHE A 266 9.18 -1.03 14.94
N ASN A 267 8.09 -1.64 15.41
CA ASN A 267 7.21 -1.06 16.44
C ASN A 267 6.63 0.31 16.03
N TYR A 268 6.43 0.54 14.72
CA TYR A 268 5.97 1.81 14.19
C TYR A 268 4.46 2.01 14.43
N PRO A 269 4.02 3.17 14.95
CA PRO A 269 2.62 3.39 15.33
C PRO A 269 1.72 3.72 14.11
N GLY A 270 1.58 2.76 13.20
CA GLY A 270 0.76 2.86 11.99
C GLY A 270 -0.50 2.00 12.01
N LEU A 271 -1.21 1.95 10.86
CA LEU A 271 -2.45 1.18 10.66
C LEU A 271 -2.20 -0.32 10.72
N GLY A 272 -1.13 -0.81 10.09
CA GLY A 272 -0.83 -2.25 10.03
C GLY A 272 -0.53 -2.82 11.40
N ARG A 273 0.21 -2.08 12.22
CA ARG A 273 0.43 -2.46 13.62
C ARG A 273 -0.89 -2.45 14.41
N LEU A 274 -1.76 -1.46 14.20
CA LEU A 274 -3.06 -1.40 14.84
C LEU A 274 -3.93 -2.61 14.49
N VAL A 275 -3.86 -3.12 13.24
CA VAL A 275 -4.55 -4.37 12.85
C VAL A 275 -4.11 -5.53 13.74
N ILE A 276 -2.81 -5.73 13.88
CA ILE A 276 -2.27 -6.85 14.68
C ILE A 276 -2.61 -6.69 16.17
N GLU A 277 -2.49 -5.47 16.71
CA GLU A 277 -2.88 -5.14 18.08
C GLU A 277 -4.36 -5.44 18.33
N SER A 278 -5.24 -5.01 17.43
CA SER A 278 -6.70 -5.20 17.55
C SER A 278 -7.12 -6.66 17.43
N ILE A 279 -6.48 -7.42 16.54
CA ILE A 279 -6.71 -8.87 16.42
C ILE A 279 -6.25 -9.59 17.70
N SER A 280 -5.06 -9.26 18.21
CA SER A 280 -4.50 -9.87 19.42
C SER A 280 -5.35 -9.56 20.66
N ASN A 281 -5.91 -8.35 20.74
CA ASN A 281 -6.78 -7.91 21.81
C ASN A 281 -8.27 -8.27 21.59
N ARG A 282 -8.59 -8.97 20.48
CA ARG A 282 -9.97 -9.32 20.10
C ARG A 282 -10.92 -8.13 20.01
N ASP A 283 -10.41 -6.97 19.64
CA ASP A 283 -11.18 -5.74 19.46
C ASP A 283 -11.85 -5.74 18.09
N LEU A 284 -12.92 -6.53 17.97
CA LEU A 284 -13.61 -6.77 16.71
C LEU A 284 -14.16 -5.51 16.03
N PRO A 285 -14.73 -4.51 16.73
CA PRO A 285 -15.13 -3.25 16.11
C PRO A 285 -13.98 -2.51 15.43
N VAL A 286 -12.79 -2.47 16.05
CA VAL A 286 -11.60 -1.86 15.45
C VAL A 286 -11.14 -2.66 14.23
N VAL A 287 -11.16 -4.00 14.29
CA VAL A 287 -10.81 -4.86 13.14
C VAL A 287 -11.76 -4.62 11.96
N GLN A 288 -13.07 -4.48 12.19
CA GLN A 288 -14.04 -4.16 11.16
C GLN A 288 -13.78 -2.78 10.53
N ALA A 289 -13.53 -1.76 11.35
CA ALA A 289 -13.21 -0.42 10.89
C ALA A 289 -11.93 -0.40 10.03
N LEU A 290 -10.87 -1.08 10.49
CA LEU A 290 -9.60 -1.20 9.76
C LEU A 290 -9.77 -1.92 8.42
N GLY A 291 -10.58 -2.98 8.38
CA GLY A 291 -10.89 -3.70 7.13
C GLY A 291 -11.46 -2.77 6.07
N ILE A 292 -12.45 -1.94 6.42
CA ILE A 292 -13.07 -0.98 5.50
C ILE A 292 -12.11 0.15 5.13
N ILE A 293 -11.34 0.67 6.09
CA ILE A 293 -10.40 1.77 5.82
C ILE A 293 -9.29 1.32 4.89
N LEU A 294 -8.66 0.18 5.16
CA LEU A 294 -7.60 -0.35 4.30
C LEU A 294 -8.14 -0.66 2.89
N ALA A 295 -9.34 -1.25 2.78
CA ALA A 295 -9.99 -1.47 1.50
C ALA A 295 -10.28 -0.14 0.77
N SER A 296 -10.75 0.89 1.47
CA SER A 296 -11.05 2.21 0.91
C SER A 296 -9.78 2.89 0.39
N ILE A 297 -8.69 2.82 1.14
CA ILE A 297 -7.39 3.34 0.72
C ILE A 297 -6.91 2.57 -0.52
N TYR A 298 -6.98 1.24 -0.52
CA TYR A 298 -6.57 0.40 -1.64
C TYR A 298 -7.38 0.71 -2.91
N VAL A 299 -8.70 0.76 -2.81
CA VAL A 299 -9.61 1.10 -3.93
C VAL A 299 -9.34 2.50 -4.45
N SER A 300 -9.13 3.48 -3.56
CA SER A 300 -8.83 4.87 -3.94
C SER A 300 -7.51 4.98 -4.70
N ILE A 301 -6.46 4.32 -4.25
CA ILE A 301 -5.15 4.32 -4.92
C ILE A 301 -5.26 3.66 -6.30
N ASN A 302 -5.92 2.50 -6.40
CA ASN A 302 -6.12 1.87 -7.70
C ASN A 302 -6.95 2.74 -8.65
N PHE A 303 -7.99 3.41 -8.14
CA PHE A 303 -8.79 4.34 -8.93
C PHE A 303 -7.96 5.51 -9.46
N ILE A 304 -7.13 6.13 -8.61
CA ILE A 304 -6.20 7.20 -9.01
C ILE A 304 -5.20 6.68 -10.05
N ALA A 305 -4.67 5.49 -9.86
CA ALA A 305 -3.76 4.83 -10.80
C ALA A 305 -4.39 4.61 -12.18
N ASP A 306 -5.63 4.13 -12.19
CA ASP A 306 -6.40 3.96 -13.43
C ASP A 306 -6.63 5.31 -14.14
N LEU A 307 -6.98 6.36 -13.39
CA LEU A 307 -7.14 7.72 -13.93
C LEU A 307 -5.85 8.23 -14.56
N LEU A 308 -4.72 8.12 -13.86
CA LEU A 308 -3.41 8.51 -14.38
C LEU A 308 -3.05 7.74 -15.65
N THR A 309 -3.31 6.44 -15.68
CA THR A 309 -3.09 5.60 -16.86
C THR A 309 -3.94 6.04 -18.05
N LEU A 310 -5.22 6.34 -17.83
CA LEU A 310 -6.11 6.85 -18.88
C LEU A 310 -5.65 8.23 -19.40
N MET A 311 -5.23 9.12 -18.52
CA MET A 311 -4.76 10.48 -18.91
C MET A 311 -3.44 10.45 -19.67
N LEU A 312 -2.54 9.54 -19.34
CA LEU A 312 -1.20 9.43 -19.91
C LEU A 312 -1.15 8.54 -21.15
N ASN A 313 -2.21 7.79 -21.47
CA ASN A 313 -2.22 6.86 -22.61
C ASN A 313 -2.29 7.62 -23.95
N PRO A 314 -1.20 7.71 -24.74
CA PRO A 314 -1.19 8.45 -25.99
C PRO A 314 -2.04 7.81 -27.10
N ARG A 315 -2.35 6.49 -26.98
CA ARG A 315 -3.18 5.79 -27.98
C ARG A 315 -4.63 6.30 -27.99
N LEU A 316 -5.13 6.79 -26.87
CA LEU A 316 -6.43 7.44 -26.80
C LEU A 316 -6.42 8.81 -27.51
N LYS A 317 -5.24 9.50 -27.54
CA LYS A 317 -5.07 10.77 -28.25
C LYS A 317 -4.92 10.60 -29.77
N THR A 318 -4.30 9.51 -30.24
CA THR A 318 -4.05 9.26 -31.66
C THR A 318 -5.27 8.75 -32.45
N LEU A 319 -6.31 8.26 -31.79
CA LEU A 319 -7.59 7.97 -32.41
C LEU A 319 -8.33 9.24 -32.90
N GLN A 320 -7.89 10.44 -32.47
CA GLN A 320 -8.40 11.73 -32.95
C GLN A 320 -7.85 12.15 -34.33
N THR A 321 -6.68 11.67 -34.75
CA THR A 321 -6.00 12.13 -35.97
C THR A 321 -6.31 11.27 -37.21
N ARG A 322 -7.17 10.25 -37.08
CA ARG A 322 -7.59 9.40 -38.19
C ARG A 322 -9.07 9.60 -38.59
N LYS A 323 -9.54 10.87 -38.59
CA LYS A 323 -10.77 11.28 -39.30
C LYS A 323 -10.45 12.41 -40.25
#